data_6186dab5aec3327394f1dae58c7f6c97
#
_entry.id   6186dab5aec3327394f1dae58c7f6c97
#
_cell.length_a   1.000
_cell.length_b   1.000
_cell.length_c   1.000
_cell.angle_alpha   90.00
_cell.angle_beta   90.00
_cell.angle_gamma   90.00
#
_symmetry.space_group_name_H-M   'P 1'
#
loop_
_entity.id
_entity.type
_entity.pdbx_description
1 polymer ?
#
loop_
_entity_poly.entity_id
_entity_poly.type
_entity_poly.pdbx_seq_one_letter_code
_entity_poly.pdbx_strand_id
1 'polypeptide(L)'
;AHAGEAVEFLFLSFTPPAWLDPLTVNYTVLLGAFAFETWALYKARAEMQRQMEHNDWGSYREAFRKTSDVTTLTALTEDTIALAGIVIALAGLVLTQLTENPFFDRLSALLIGIMLMGFALALAWENKRLILGESLPGDEGQRLRDVVLANEHVESIVDFRTVYFGPNEVVVSADIVFADELDTEELDDV
;
A
#
# COMPACT_ATOMS: atom_id res chain seq x y z
N ALA A 1 39.02 8.12 -6.60
CA ALA A 1 39.37 9.38 -5.93
C ALA A 1 38.59 10.59 -6.50
N HIS A 2 38.28 10.62 -7.82
CA HIS A 2 37.68 11.80 -8.47
C HIS A 2 36.13 11.91 -8.34
N ALA A 3 35.41 10.87 -7.97
CA ALA A 3 33.95 10.95 -7.82
C ALA A 3 33.53 11.66 -6.52
N GLY A 4 34.31 11.53 -5.47
CA GLY A 4 34.07 12.23 -4.19
C GLY A 4 34.28 13.74 -4.29
N GLU A 5 35.33 14.18 -4.99
CA GLU A 5 35.64 15.59 -5.21
C GLU A 5 34.60 16.29 -6.09
N ALA A 6 34.00 15.60 -7.08
CA ALA A 6 32.95 16.15 -7.93
C ALA A 6 31.63 16.38 -7.15
N VAL A 7 31.32 15.48 -6.21
CA VAL A 7 30.14 15.61 -5.34
C VAL A 7 30.33 16.76 -4.34
N GLU A 8 31.51 16.85 -3.71
CA GLU A 8 31.85 17.99 -2.85
C GLU A 8 31.81 19.34 -3.61
N PHE A 9 32.33 19.38 -4.83
CA PHE A 9 32.30 20.60 -5.66
C PHE A 9 30.85 21.01 -6.04
N LEU A 10 29.94 20.04 -6.29
CA LEU A 10 28.55 20.33 -6.62
C LEU A 10 27.77 20.88 -5.41
N PHE A 11 28.09 20.43 -4.20
CA PHE A 11 27.47 20.89 -2.96
C PHE A 11 28.14 22.18 -2.38
N LEU A 12 29.44 22.36 -2.58
CA LEU A 12 30.19 23.53 -2.07
C LEU A 12 29.98 24.80 -2.91
N SER A 13 29.48 24.70 -4.14
CA SER A 13 29.19 25.90 -4.96
C SER A 13 27.83 26.53 -4.66
N PHE A 14 26.98 25.88 -3.87
CA PHE A 14 25.73 26.48 -3.41
C PHE A 14 25.93 27.12 -2.02
N THR A 15 26.40 28.38 -1.99
CA THR A 15 26.29 29.20 -0.79
C THR A 15 24.84 29.68 -0.69
N PRO A 16 24.04 29.15 0.25
CA PRO A 16 22.68 29.63 0.42
C PRO A 16 22.73 31.14 0.74
N PRO A 17 21.79 31.92 0.20
CA PRO A 17 21.71 33.34 0.52
C PRO A 17 21.63 33.52 2.04
N ALA A 18 22.22 34.60 2.57
CA ALA A 18 22.34 34.86 4.01
C ALA A 18 20.99 34.90 4.77
N TRP A 19 19.87 35.04 4.05
CA TRP A 19 18.50 34.95 4.60
C TRP A 19 17.96 33.51 4.70
N LEU A 20 18.67 32.53 4.14
CA LEU A 20 18.29 31.12 4.16
C LEU A 20 18.97 30.44 5.35
N ASP A 21 18.47 30.72 6.54
CA ASP A 21 18.90 30.01 7.75
C ASP A 21 18.50 28.53 7.66
N PRO A 22 19.43 27.58 7.86
CA PRO A 22 19.16 26.16 7.79
C PRO A 22 17.99 25.70 8.66
N LEU A 23 17.78 26.29 9.81
CA LEU A 23 16.67 25.98 10.71
C LEU A 23 15.33 26.43 10.11
N THR A 24 15.27 27.63 9.56
CA THR A 24 14.07 28.15 8.90
C THR A 24 13.68 27.28 7.71
N VAL A 25 14.67 26.83 6.94
CA VAL A 25 14.42 25.88 5.81
C VAL A 25 13.85 24.58 6.31
N ASN A 26 14.45 23.96 7.33
CA ASN A 26 13.99 22.69 7.89
C ASN A 26 12.54 22.78 8.38
N TYR A 27 12.21 23.81 9.16
CA TYR A 27 10.82 24.01 9.61
C TYR A 27 9.85 24.26 8.46
N THR A 28 10.22 25.07 7.49
CA THR A 28 9.36 25.39 6.35
C THR A 28 9.05 24.14 5.54
N VAL A 29 10.07 23.32 5.27
CA VAL A 29 9.90 22.05 4.53
C VAL A 29 9.06 21.06 5.32
N LEU A 30 9.34 20.88 6.63
CA LEU A 30 8.59 19.93 7.47
C LEU A 30 7.13 20.37 7.65
N LEU A 31 6.85 21.65 7.84
CA LEU A 31 5.48 22.18 7.95
C LEU A 31 4.73 22.07 6.61
N GLY A 32 5.42 22.34 5.50
CA GLY A 32 4.86 22.14 4.17
C GLY A 32 4.52 20.69 3.91
N ALA A 33 5.44 19.76 4.22
CA ALA A 33 5.22 18.34 4.12
C ALA A 33 4.07 17.89 5.05
N PHE A 34 4.03 18.36 6.30
CA PHE A 34 2.95 18.08 7.23
C PHE A 34 1.57 18.50 6.69
N ALA A 35 1.47 19.67 6.11
CA ALA A 35 0.23 20.17 5.53
C ALA A 35 -0.21 19.32 4.33
N PHE A 36 0.74 18.94 3.47
CA PHE A 36 0.48 18.10 2.29
C PHE A 36 0.04 16.69 2.69
N GLU A 37 0.78 16.03 3.57
CA GLU A 37 0.45 14.68 4.05
C GLU A 37 -0.87 14.65 4.83
N THR A 38 -1.16 15.69 5.61
CA THR A 38 -2.46 15.81 6.28
C THR A 38 -3.60 15.90 5.28
N TRP A 39 -3.41 16.67 4.19
CA TRP A 39 -4.40 16.78 3.13
C TRP A 39 -4.56 15.46 2.36
N ALA A 40 -3.47 14.76 2.03
CA ALA A 40 -3.50 13.46 1.38
C ALA A 40 -4.24 12.43 2.23
N LEU A 41 -3.88 12.32 3.53
CA LEU A 41 -4.53 11.45 4.49
C LEU A 41 -6.03 11.76 4.65
N TYR A 42 -6.42 13.05 4.64
CA TYR A 42 -7.83 13.46 4.67
C TYR A 42 -8.57 12.93 3.44
N LYS A 43 -7.97 13.01 2.24
CA LYS A 43 -8.56 12.48 1.01
C LYS A 43 -8.69 10.96 1.03
N ALA A 44 -7.64 10.25 1.45
CA ALA A 44 -7.67 8.80 1.57
C ALA A 44 -8.72 8.32 2.58
N ARG A 45 -8.85 9.01 3.73
CA ARG A 45 -9.91 8.74 4.71
C ARG A 45 -11.30 9.01 4.17
N ALA A 46 -11.49 10.09 3.43
CA ALA A 46 -12.78 10.43 2.83
C ALA A 46 -13.20 9.36 1.82
N GLU A 47 -12.27 8.84 1.04
CA GLU A 47 -12.55 7.75 0.11
C GLU A 47 -12.91 6.44 0.83
N MET A 48 -12.15 6.09 1.87
CA MET A 48 -12.48 4.93 2.71
C MET A 48 -13.87 5.06 3.36
N GLN A 49 -14.24 6.25 3.84
CA GLN A 49 -15.57 6.50 4.40
C GLN A 49 -16.68 6.29 3.37
N ARG A 50 -16.49 6.76 2.13
CA ARG A 50 -17.46 6.51 1.05
C ARG A 50 -17.64 5.03 0.78
N GLN A 51 -16.56 4.27 0.77
CA GLN A 51 -16.63 2.81 0.60
C GLN A 51 -17.35 2.14 1.77
N MET A 52 -17.12 2.62 3.01
CA MET A 52 -17.82 2.13 4.19
C MET A 52 -19.32 2.39 4.11
N GLU A 53 -19.73 3.58 3.71
CA GLU A 53 -21.15 3.94 3.52
C GLU A 53 -21.81 3.14 2.40
N HIS A 54 -21.09 2.94 1.28
CA HIS A 54 -21.60 2.20 0.13
C HIS A 54 -21.82 0.71 0.44
N ASN A 55 -20.94 0.11 1.26
CA ASN A 55 -20.96 -1.31 1.58
C ASN A 55 -21.55 -1.64 2.95
N ASP A 56 -22.09 -0.65 3.66
CA ASP A 56 -22.68 -0.78 5.02
C ASP A 56 -21.71 -1.40 6.04
N TRP A 57 -20.43 -1.01 5.97
CA TRP A 57 -19.41 -1.47 6.93
C TRP A 57 -19.43 -0.62 8.20
N GLY A 58 -19.63 -1.27 9.34
CA GLY A 58 -19.82 -0.59 10.62
C GLY A 58 -18.55 -0.03 11.27
N SER A 59 -17.35 -0.37 10.77
CA SER A 59 -16.09 0.07 11.35
C SER A 59 -14.93 0.11 10.35
N TYR A 60 -13.94 0.96 10.62
CA TYR A 60 -12.68 0.98 9.85
C TYR A 60 -11.97 -0.37 9.83
N ARG A 61 -11.98 -1.11 10.94
CA ARG A 61 -11.37 -2.43 11.01
C ARG A 61 -12.04 -3.44 10.07
N GLU A 62 -13.34 -3.33 9.92
CA GLU A 62 -14.11 -4.15 8.98
C GLU A 62 -13.81 -3.74 7.54
N ALA A 63 -13.78 -2.42 7.27
CA ALA A 63 -13.39 -1.88 5.97
C ALA A 63 -11.99 -2.37 5.55
N PHE A 64 -11.00 -2.28 6.43
CA PHE A 64 -9.63 -2.78 6.17
C PHE A 64 -9.57 -4.27 5.82
N ARG A 65 -10.50 -5.08 6.33
CA ARG A 65 -10.53 -6.53 6.07
C ARG A 65 -11.32 -6.93 4.85
N LYS A 66 -12.30 -6.10 4.46
CA LYS A 66 -13.27 -6.44 3.42
C LYS A 66 -13.09 -5.67 2.12
N THR A 67 -12.36 -4.54 2.16
CA THR A 67 -12.16 -3.76 0.95
C THR A 67 -11.25 -4.50 -0.04
N SER A 68 -11.65 -4.53 -1.28
CA SER A 68 -10.84 -4.99 -2.40
C SER A 68 -9.96 -3.86 -2.97
N ASP A 69 -10.15 -2.62 -2.52
CA ASP A 69 -9.38 -1.47 -2.99
C ASP A 69 -8.04 -1.36 -2.25
N VAL A 70 -7.08 -2.16 -2.72
CA VAL A 70 -5.70 -2.18 -2.21
C VAL A 70 -5.06 -0.80 -2.33
N THR A 71 -5.41 -0.01 -3.36
CA THR A 71 -4.85 1.32 -3.60
C THR A 71 -5.20 2.29 -2.47
N THR A 72 -6.49 2.36 -2.09
CA THR A 72 -6.93 3.22 -0.97
C THR A 72 -6.33 2.77 0.36
N LEU A 73 -6.21 1.46 0.60
CA LEU A 73 -5.55 0.93 1.81
C LEU A 73 -4.08 1.29 1.88
N THR A 74 -3.34 1.11 0.78
CA THR A 74 -1.92 1.42 0.71
C THR A 74 -1.70 2.91 0.91
N ALA A 75 -2.45 3.77 0.21
CA ALA A 75 -2.36 5.22 0.37
C ALA A 75 -2.65 5.66 1.82
N LEU A 76 -3.73 5.15 2.43
CA LEU A 76 -4.07 5.47 3.82
C LEU A 76 -2.97 5.08 4.81
N THR A 77 -2.34 3.92 4.60
CA THR A 77 -1.26 3.43 5.45
C THR A 77 0.02 4.22 5.22
N GLU A 78 0.39 4.49 3.96
CA GLU A 78 1.57 5.25 3.58
C GLU A 78 1.52 6.68 4.12
N ASP A 79 0.41 7.41 3.88
CA ASP A 79 0.22 8.79 4.36
C ASP A 79 0.23 8.86 5.90
N THR A 80 -0.32 7.84 6.58
CA THR A 80 -0.29 7.77 8.05
C THR A 80 1.14 7.61 8.57
N ILE A 81 1.95 6.77 7.93
CA ILE A 81 3.35 6.54 8.31
C ILE A 81 4.20 7.76 7.97
N ALA A 82 3.99 8.37 6.80
CA ALA A 82 4.67 9.60 6.40
C ALA A 82 4.41 10.73 7.42
N LEU A 83 3.14 10.93 7.80
CA LEU A 83 2.76 11.92 8.80
C LEU A 83 3.39 11.65 10.17
N ALA A 84 3.41 10.38 10.61
CA ALA A 84 4.08 9.99 11.85
C ALA A 84 5.59 10.30 11.80
N GLY A 85 6.24 10.04 10.67
CA GLY A 85 7.64 10.37 10.43
C GLY A 85 7.92 11.86 10.55
N ILE A 86 7.06 12.70 9.94
CA ILE A 86 7.20 14.17 10.04
C ILE A 86 7.04 14.65 11.48
N VAL A 87 6.09 14.10 12.24
CA VAL A 87 5.90 14.43 13.66
C VAL A 87 7.14 14.06 14.48
N ILE A 88 7.72 12.88 14.25
CA ILE A 88 8.96 12.44 14.91
C ILE A 88 10.12 13.39 14.55
N ALA A 89 10.26 13.77 13.27
CA ALA A 89 11.29 14.69 12.81
C ALA A 89 11.14 16.08 13.46
N LEU A 90 9.92 16.63 13.49
CA LEU A 90 9.64 17.91 14.16
C LEU A 90 9.96 17.85 15.66
N ALA A 91 9.56 16.77 16.34
CA ALA A 91 9.86 16.58 17.75
C ALA A 91 11.36 16.50 18.01
N GLY A 92 12.11 15.77 17.18
CA GLY A 92 13.57 15.69 17.27
C GLY A 92 14.26 17.04 17.07
N LEU A 93 13.81 17.77 16.05
CA LEU A 93 14.34 19.10 15.77
C LEU A 93 14.09 20.08 16.93
N VAL A 94 12.87 20.13 17.47
CA VAL A 94 12.51 20.98 18.61
C VAL A 94 13.29 20.58 19.86
N LEU A 95 13.37 19.29 20.18
CA LEU A 95 14.12 18.82 21.35
C LEU A 95 15.62 19.12 21.24
N THR A 96 16.19 18.97 20.05
CA THR A 96 17.59 19.31 19.78
C THR A 96 17.86 20.80 20.05
N GLN A 97 16.95 21.68 19.67
CA GLN A 97 17.08 23.11 19.91
C GLN A 97 16.89 23.48 21.38
N LEU A 98 15.88 22.89 22.04
CA LEU A 98 15.62 23.18 23.46
C LEU A 98 16.70 22.68 24.41
N THR A 99 17.35 21.57 24.06
CA THR A 99 18.36 20.93 24.90
C THR A 99 19.79 21.20 24.45
N GLU A 100 19.98 21.87 23.30
CA GLU A 100 21.25 22.06 22.62
C GLU A 100 22.01 20.72 22.40
N ASN A 101 21.28 19.59 22.37
CA ASN A 101 21.86 18.26 22.27
C ASN A 101 21.46 17.58 20.95
N PRO A 102 22.41 17.36 20.02
CA PRO A 102 22.15 16.73 18.72
C PRO A 102 21.77 15.24 18.82
N PHE A 103 21.72 14.69 20.02
CA PHE A 103 21.27 13.32 20.27
C PHE A 103 19.82 13.13 19.82
N PHE A 104 18.93 14.09 20.06
CA PHE A 104 17.50 13.95 19.75
C PHE A 104 17.24 13.93 18.25
N ASP A 105 17.99 14.69 17.45
CA ASP A 105 17.91 14.65 15.98
C ASP A 105 18.33 13.28 15.45
N ARG A 106 19.46 12.75 15.93
CA ARG A 106 19.95 11.43 15.56
C ARG A 106 18.98 10.30 15.96
N LEU A 107 18.38 10.43 17.15
CA LEU A 107 17.38 9.49 17.63
C LEU A 107 16.13 9.51 16.75
N SER A 108 15.65 10.69 16.37
CA SER A 108 14.51 10.83 15.46
C SER A 108 14.79 10.18 14.11
N ALA A 109 15.97 10.44 13.54
CA ALA A 109 16.38 9.81 12.28
C ALA A 109 16.42 8.27 12.38
N LEU A 110 16.92 7.73 13.50
CA LEU A 110 16.93 6.30 13.77
C LEU A 110 15.51 5.72 13.86
N LEU A 111 14.62 6.38 14.61
CA LEU A 111 13.23 5.94 14.77
C LEU A 111 12.47 5.95 13.44
N ILE A 112 12.64 7.00 12.64
CA ILE A 112 12.06 7.09 11.30
C ILE A 112 12.61 5.96 10.41
N GLY A 113 13.92 5.71 10.44
CA GLY A 113 14.54 4.64 9.67
C GLY A 113 13.99 3.26 10.03
N ILE A 114 13.83 2.95 11.33
CA ILE A 114 13.23 1.68 11.79
C ILE A 114 11.77 1.59 11.35
N MET A 115 11.02 2.67 11.47
CA MET A 115 9.60 2.70 11.07
C MET A 115 9.42 2.46 9.57
N LEU A 116 10.23 3.13 8.73
CA LEU A 116 10.19 2.95 7.28
C LEU A 116 10.65 1.55 6.86
N MET A 117 11.66 1.01 7.53
CA MET A 117 12.10 -0.37 7.29
C MET A 117 10.99 -1.37 7.61
N GLY A 118 10.30 -1.22 8.74
CA GLY A 118 9.16 -2.05 9.12
C GLY A 118 8.03 -1.95 8.09
N PHE A 119 7.72 -0.76 7.62
CA PHE A 119 6.72 -0.54 6.58
C PHE A 119 7.12 -1.19 5.25
N ALA A 120 8.36 -1.00 4.81
CA ALA A 120 8.86 -1.62 3.59
C ALA A 120 8.79 -3.15 3.63
N LEU A 121 9.12 -3.76 4.79
CA LEU A 121 8.98 -5.20 4.99
C LEU A 121 7.53 -5.66 4.97
N ALA A 122 6.61 -4.89 5.57
CA ALA A 122 5.18 -5.18 5.53
C ALA A 122 4.62 -5.13 4.11
N LEU A 123 4.96 -4.09 3.33
CA LEU A 123 4.60 -4.00 1.92
C LEU A 123 5.20 -5.12 1.07
N ALA A 124 6.46 -5.47 1.30
CA ALA A 124 7.10 -6.58 0.60
C ALA A 124 6.41 -7.91 0.91
N TRP A 125 5.99 -8.10 2.14
CA TRP A 125 5.24 -9.29 2.55
C TRP A 125 3.86 -9.35 1.89
N GLU A 126 3.13 -8.25 1.83
CA GLU A 126 1.83 -8.17 1.17
C GLU A 126 1.96 -8.40 -0.34
N ASN A 127 2.91 -7.72 -0.99
CA ASN A 127 3.15 -7.86 -2.43
C ASN A 127 3.69 -9.24 -2.83
N LYS A 128 4.32 -9.98 -1.90
CA LYS A 128 4.78 -11.34 -2.14
C LYS A 128 3.66 -12.25 -2.64
N ARG A 129 2.43 -12.09 -2.14
CA ARG A 129 1.27 -12.89 -2.53
C ARG A 129 0.94 -12.74 -4.02
N LEU A 130 1.04 -11.51 -4.53
CA LEU A 130 0.82 -11.20 -5.96
C LEU A 130 1.93 -11.77 -6.85
N ILE A 131 3.20 -11.71 -6.38
CA ILE A 131 4.36 -12.19 -7.15
C ILE A 131 4.41 -13.72 -7.22
N LEU A 132 4.01 -14.40 -6.15
CA LEU A 132 4.05 -15.87 -6.08
C LEU A 132 2.83 -16.54 -6.70
N GLY A 133 1.86 -15.77 -7.21
CA GLY A 133 0.64 -16.33 -7.81
C GLY A 133 -0.18 -17.11 -6.78
N GLU A 134 -0.36 -16.55 -5.59
CA GLU A 134 -1.15 -17.21 -4.54
C GLU A 134 -2.59 -17.43 -5.02
N SER A 135 -3.16 -18.59 -4.69
CA SER A 135 -4.54 -18.91 -5.01
C SER A 135 -5.50 -18.04 -4.19
N LEU A 136 -6.72 -17.88 -4.67
CA LEU A 136 -7.80 -17.25 -3.91
C LEU A 136 -7.96 -17.91 -2.53
N PRO A 137 -8.34 -17.16 -1.49
CA PRO A 137 -8.77 -17.73 -0.22
C PRO A 137 -9.83 -18.81 -0.43
N GLY A 138 -9.78 -19.86 0.38
CA GLY A 138 -10.58 -21.06 0.15
C GLY A 138 -12.09 -20.81 0.07
N ASP A 139 -12.61 -19.82 0.77
CA ASP A 139 -14.03 -19.40 0.74
C ASP A 139 -14.43 -18.69 -0.56
N GLU A 140 -13.56 -17.86 -1.12
CA GLU A 140 -13.78 -17.19 -2.41
C GLU A 140 -13.62 -18.16 -3.59
N GLY A 141 -12.59 -19.01 -3.54
CA GLY A 141 -12.38 -20.07 -4.52
C GLY A 141 -13.56 -21.07 -4.54
N GLN A 142 -14.13 -21.34 -3.37
CA GLN A 142 -15.30 -22.22 -3.27
C GLN A 142 -16.56 -21.59 -3.86
N ARG A 143 -16.80 -20.31 -3.62
CA ARG A 143 -17.93 -19.58 -4.24
C ARG A 143 -17.86 -19.57 -5.76
N LEU A 144 -16.67 -19.34 -6.34
CA LEU A 144 -16.48 -19.41 -7.79
C LEU A 144 -16.76 -20.82 -8.32
N ARG A 145 -16.28 -21.85 -7.62
CA ARG A 145 -16.54 -23.23 -7.96
C ARG A 145 -18.03 -23.55 -7.91
N ASP A 146 -18.73 -23.06 -6.88
CA ASP A 146 -20.17 -23.27 -6.72
C ASP A 146 -20.98 -22.58 -7.84
N VAL A 147 -20.52 -21.42 -8.32
CA VAL A 147 -21.14 -20.72 -9.47
C VAL A 147 -20.99 -21.55 -10.75
N VAL A 148 -19.82 -22.13 -10.99
CA VAL A 148 -19.60 -22.99 -12.17
C VAL A 148 -20.45 -24.27 -12.08
N LEU A 149 -20.52 -24.89 -10.90
CA LEU A 149 -21.33 -26.09 -10.67
C LEU A 149 -22.85 -25.82 -10.70
N ALA A 150 -23.28 -24.57 -10.55
CA ALA A 150 -24.68 -24.18 -10.65
C ALA A 150 -25.20 -24.16 -12.10
N ASN A 151 -24.30 -24.21 -13.10
CA ASN A 151 -24.70 -24.33 -14.50
C ASN A 151 -25.22 -25.76 -14.77
N GLU A 152 -26.40 -25.88 -15.37
CA GLU A 152 -27.08 -27.17 -15.61
C GLU A 152 -26.34 -28.09 -16.58
N HIS A 153 -25.41 -27.52 -17.39
CA HIS A 153 -24.63 -28.29 -18.36
C HIS A 153 -23.30 -28.81 -17.77
N VAL A 154 -22.96 -28.42 -16.53
CA VAL A 154 -21.75 -28.88 -15.84
C VAL A 154 -22.04 -30.06 -14.94
N GLU A 155 -21.46 -31.21 -15.25
CA GLU A 155 -21.59 -32.40 -14.43
C GLU A 155 -20.64 -32.40 -13.24
N SER A 156 -19.37 -32.06 -13.48
CA SER A 156 -18.37 -32.00 -12.42
C SER A 156 -17.16 -31.16 -12.81
N ILE A 157 -16.39 -30.75 -11.79
CA ILE A 157 -15.11 -30.07 -11.94
C ILE A 157 -13.99 -30.99 -11.45
N VAL A 158 -13.09 -31.39 -12.33
CA VAL A 158 -11.96 -32.30 -12.06
C VAL A 158 -10.83 -31.59 -11.39
N ASP A 159 -10.43 -30.41 -11.92
CA ASP A 159 -9.39 -29.55 -11.36
C ASP A 159 -9.86 -28.09 -11.38
N PHE A 160 -9.53 -27.32 -10.35
CA PHE A 160 -9.92 -25.92 -10.24
C PHE A 160 -8.78 -25.14 -9.60
N ARG A 161 -8.13 -24.30 -10.38
CA ARG A 161 -6.97 -23.49 -9.96
C ARG A 161 -7.28 -22.02 -10.17
N THR A 162 -6.91 -21.23 -9.17
CA THR A 162 -7.03 -19.77 -9.21
C THR A 162 -5.67 -19.18 -8.94
N VAL A 163 -5.32 -18.12 -9.64
CA VAL A 163 -4.04 -17.40 -9.49
C VAL A 163 -4.29 -15.91 -9.59
N TYR A 164 -3.81 -15.14 -8.61
CA TYR A 164 -3.80 -13.68 -8.72
C TYR A 164 -2.83 -13.25 -9.83
N PHE A 165 -3.34 -12.50 -10.80
CA PHE A 165 -2.58 -11.88 -11.88
C PHE A 165 -2.35 -10.38 -11.64
N GLY A 166 -3.12 -9.80 -10.72
CA GLY A 166 -3.05 -8.40 -10.32
C GLY A 166 -3.85 -8.15 -9.04
N PRO A 167 -3.87 -6.91 -8.52
CA PRO A 167 -4.56 -6.58 -7.28
C PRO A 167 -6.06 -6.92 -7.29
N ASN A 168 -6.69 -6.83 -8.46
CA ASN A 168 -8.13 -7.09 -8.67
C ASN A 168 -8.38 -8.07 -9.83
N GLU A 169 -7.34 -8.78 -10.26
CA GLU A 169 -7.43 -9.69 -11.40
C GLU A 169 -7.04 -11.09 -10.97
N VAL A 170 -7.95 -12.04 -11.21
CA VAL A 170 -7.76 -13.45 -10.92
C VAL A 170 -7.92 -14.25 -12.19
N VAL A 171 -6.96 -15.08 -12.49
CA VAL A 171 -7.06 -16.09 -13.54
C VAL A 171 -7.60 -17.38 -12.92
N VAL A 172 -8.67 -17.90 -13.50
CA VAL A 172 -9.26 -19.20 -13.14
C VAL A 172 -8.98 -20.17 -14.26
N SER A 173 -8.43 -21.33 -13.90
CA SER A 173 -8.27 -22.47 -14.80
C SER A 173 -9.05 -23.64 -14.22
N ALA A 174 -9.99 -24.18 -14.99
CA ALA A 174 -10.82 -25.29 -14.54
C ALA A 174 -10.90 -26.37 -15.62
N ASP A 175 -10.78 -27.61 -15.18
CA ASP A 175 -11.09 -28.79 -16.00
C ASP A 175 -12.52 -29.22 -15.68
N ILE A 176 -13.42 -29.00 -16.63
CA ILE A 176 -14.87 -29.21 -16.45
C ILE A 176 -15.33 -30.41 -17.26
N VAL A 177 -16.13 -31.23 -16.65
CA VAL A 177 -16.88 -32.32 -17.34
C VAL A 177 -18.27 -31.81 -17.61
N PHE A 178 -18.62 -31.76 -18.85
CA PHE A 178 -19.98 -31.43 -19.30
C PHE A 178 -20.86 -32.65 -19.43
N ALA A 179 -22.18 -32.48 -19.38
CA ALA A 179 -23.15 -33.55 -19.57
C ALA A 179 -23.01 -34.18 -20.97
N ASP A 180 -23.17 -35.52 -21.05
CA ASP A 180 -22.90 -36.32 -22.27
C ASP A 180 -23.80 -36.00 -23.47
N GLU A 181 -24.82 -35.17 -23.33
CA GLU A 181 -25.83 -34.89 -24.37
C GLU A 181 -25.58 -33.54 -25.10
N LEU A 182 -24.52 -32.80 -24.78
CA LEU A 182 -24.23 -31.51 -25.40
C LEU A 182 -23.53 -31.68 -26.76
N ASP A 183 -24.06 -31.01 -27.76
CA ASP A 183 -23.35 -30.89 -29.04
C ASP A 183 -22.35 -29.71 -29.04
N THR A 184 -21.57 -29.58 -30.15
CA THR A 184 -20.49 -28.58 -30.21
C THR A 184 -21.01 -27.14 -30.27
N GLU A 185 -22.24 -26.91 -30.75
CA GLU A 185 -22.87 -25.57 -30.81
C GLU A 185 -23.41 -25.17 -29.43
N GLU A 186 -23.94 -26.12 -28.66
CA GLU A 186 -24.40 -25.87 -27.29
C GLU A 186 -23.25 -25.64 -26.31
N LEU A 187 -22.07 -26.22 -26.56
CA LEU A 187 -20.86 -26.02 -25.78
C LEU A 187 -20.27 -24.58 -25.94
N ASP A 188 -20.48 -23.94 -27.08
CA ASP A 188 -20.01 -22.56 -27.33
C ASP A 188 -20.88 -21.51 -26.60
N ASP A 189 -22.10 -21.87 -26.16
CA ASP A 189 -23.05 -20.99 -25.48
C ASP A 189 -23.01 -21.13 -23.93
N VAL A 190 -22.19 -22.04 -23.39
CA VAL A 190 -22.02 -22.32 -21.94
C VAL A 190 -20.86 -21.57 -21.35
#